data_1d523bf01363cc79a5b97437114b1a23
#
_entry.id   1d523bf01363cc79a5b97437114b1a23
#
_cell.length_a   1.000
_cell.length_b   1.000
_cell.length_c   1.000
_cell.angle_alpha   90.00
_cell.angle_beta   90.00
_cell.angle_gamma   90.00
#
_symmetry.space_group_name_H-M   'P 1'
#
loop_
_entity.id
_entity.type
_entity.pdbx_description
1 polymer ?
#
loop_
_entity_poly.entity_id
_entity_poly.type
_entity_poly.pdbx_seq_one_letter_code
_entity_poly.pdbx_strand_id
1 'polypeptide(L)'
;MAKNTQPIAKRCKALGISPAVMGYAKKNTTRNSNGNMRKKQSEYAMQLKEKQKVKFIYGVLEKQFHNAYLKAEARPGKTGENLLQIMECRLDNVVFRLGFAQTRRDARQLVSHAHFTVNGKKVNIPSYQVKAGDVIEVRESSRSSAKFAKLVGPEAPVVALPSWLNREAGTLKGVVTKLPERSDIDYEVAEHLIVELYSK
;
A
#
# COMPACT_ATOMS: atom_id res chain seq x y z
N MET A 1 11.49 -14.66 -3.20
CA MET A 1 11.39 -13.18 -3.05
C MET A 1 11.49 -12.82 -1.58
N ALA A 2 12.38 -11.91 -1.20
CA ALA A 2 12.52 -11.49 0.19
C ALA A 2 11.25 -10.76 0.66
N LYS A 3 10.72 -11.15 1.82
CA LYS A 3 9.45 -10.65 2.39
C LYS A 3 9.71 -9.99 3.74
N ASN A 4 8.92 -8.99 4.08
CA ASN A 4 8.85 -8.48 5.45
C ASN A 4 7.99 -9.45 6.29
N THR A 5 8.61 -10.20 7.20
CA THR A 5 7.95 -11.19 8.07
C THR A 5 7.67 -10.68 9.49
N GLN A 6 7.98 -9.40 9.77
CA GLN A 6 7.82 -8.83 11.11
C GLN A 6 6.37 -8.92 11.61
N PRO A 7 6.15 -9.11 12.94
CA PRO A 7 4.82 -9.16 13.54
C PRO A 7 4.10 -7.83 13.36
N ILE A 8 2.90 -7.87 12.75
CA ILE A 8 2.15 -6.66 12.35
C ILE A 8 1.82 -5.79 13.56
N ALA A 9 1.12 -6.34 14.58
CA ALA A 9 0.66 -5.55 15.71
C ALA A 9 1.80 -4.87 16.50
N LYS A 10 2.91 -5.62 16.74
CA LYS A 10 4.09 -5.08 17.43
C LYS A 10 4.73 -3.95 16.64
N ARG A 11 4.85 -4.12 15.32
CA ARG A 11 5.48 -3.12 14.46
C ARG A 11 4.59 -1.90 14.26
N CYS A 12 3.28 -2.08 14.07
CA CYS A 12 2.32 -0.98 14.01
C CYS A 12 2.39 -0.11 15.27
N LYS A 13 2.40 -0.74 16.47
CA LYS A 13 2.54 -0.02 17.74
C LYS A 13 3.85 0.79 17.81
N ALA A 14 4.97 0.20 17.41
CA ALA A 14 6.28 0.86 17.41
C ALA A 14 6.34 2.08 16.46
N LEU A 15 5.65 2.00 15.33
CA LEU A 15 5.62 3.06 14.31
C LEU A 15 4.47 4.07 14.50
N GLY A 16 3.53 3.81 15.41
CA GLY A 16 2.36 4.65 15.62
C GLY A 16 1.33 4.55 14.50
N ILE A 17 1.21 3.38 13.86
CA ILE A 17 0.27 3.13 12.74
C ILE A 17 -0.89 2.27 13.25
N SER A 18 -2.12 2.59 12.81
CA SER A 18 -3.25 1.67 13.02
C SER A 18 -3.10 0.42 12.14
N PRO A 19 -3.30 -0.79 12.68
CA PRO A 19 -3.33 -2.02 11.87
C PRO A 19 -4.38 -1.99 10.75
N ALA A 20 -5.45 -1.21 10.90
CA ALA A 20 -6.50 -1.03 9.91
C ALA A 20 -5.97 -0.48 8.57
N VAL A 21 -5.00 0.44 8.61
CA VAL A 21 -4.33 0.97 7.40
C VAL A 21 -3.70 -0.12 6.54
N MET A 22 -3.34 -1.25 7.16
CA MET A 22 -2.77 -2.40 6.48
C MET A 22 -3.80 -3.49 6.15
N GLY A 23 -5.09 -3.26 6.44
CA GLY A 23 -6.19 -4.21 6.23
C GLY A 23 -6.33 -5.27 7.34
N TYR A 24 -5.82 -5.02 8.55
CA TYR A 24 -5.96 -5.95 9.67
C TYR A 24 -6.96 -5.44 10.71
N ALA A 25 -7.99 -6.21 11.01
CA ALA A 25 -9.00 -5.92 12.04
C ALA A 25 -8.50 -6.14 13.49
N LYS A 26 -7.21 -5.99 13.76
CA LYS A 26 -6.64 -6.16 15.10
C LYS A 26 -6.81 -4.90 15.92
N LYS A 27 -7.37 -5.02 17.13
CA LYS A 27 -7.44 -3.92 18.10
C LYS A 27 -6.02 -3.44 18.45
N ASN A 28 -5.82 -2.14 18.46
CA ASN A 28 -4.64 -1.53 19.09
C ASN A 28 -4.74 -1.79 20.59
N THR A 29 -4.14 -2.86 21.08
CA THR A 29 -4.02 -3.06 22.52
C THR A 29 -3.02 -2.05 23.06
N THR A 30 -3.55 -0.98 23.62
CA THR A 30 -2.82 -0.07 24.52
C THR A 30 -2.59 -0.76 25.86
N ARG A 31 -1.88 -1.87 25.88
CA ARG A 31 -1.25 -2.31 27.13
C ARG A 31 -0.20 -1.25 27.43
N ASN A 32 -0.45 -0.48 28.47
CA ASN A 32 0.53 0.44 29.04
C ASN A 32 1.80 -0.37 29.30
N SER A 33 2.77 -0.25 28.41
CA SER A 33 4.13 -0.60 28.75
C SER A 33 4.50 0.39 29.85
N ASN A 34 4.73 -0.15 31.06
CA ASN A 34 5.16 0.56 32.25
C ASN A 34 5.96 1.80 31.86
N GLY A 35 5.48 2.96 32.33
CA GLY A 35 6.10 4.26 32.40
C GLY A 35 7.43 4.48 31.68
N ASN A 36 7.47 4.19 30.39
CA ASN A 36 8.61 4.58 29.62
C ASN A 36 8.64 6.11 29.61
N MET A 37 9.48 6.68 30.45
CA MET A 37 9.88 8.08 30.33
C MET A 37 9.99 8.39 28.84
N ARG A 38 9.31 9.45 28.42
CA ARG A 38 9.37 9.95 27.03
C ARG A 38 10.83 10.27 26.72
N LYS A 39 11.56 9.30 26.16
CA LYS A 39 12.91 9.55 25.67
C LYS A 39 12.80 10.61 24.58
N LYS A 40 13.50 11.71 24.78
CA LYS A 40 13.65 12.75 23.74
C LYS A 40 14.15 12.07 22.47
N GLN A 41 13.34 12.09 21.41
CA GLN A 41 13.75 11.51 20.14
C GLN A 41 14.68 12.49 19.43
N SER A 42 15.80 11.99 18.92
CA SER A 42 16.66 12.78 18.05
C SER A 42 15.98 13.03 16.70
N GLU A 43 16.35 14.07 16.01
CA GLU A 43 15.86 14.39 14.67
C GLU A 43 16.04 13.21 13.69
N TYR A 44 17.23 12.60 13.69
CA TYR A 44 17.50 11.40 12.90
C TYR A 44 16.53 10.24 13.23
N ALA A 45 16.22 10.04 14.50
CA ALA A 45 15.27 8.99 14.89
C ALA A 45 13.85 9.26 14.38
N MET A 46 13.43 10.53 14.32
CA MET A 46 12.14 10.92 13.74
C MET A 46 12.11 10.68 12.24
N GLN A 47 13.13 11.14 11.51
CA GLN A 47 13.29 10.93 10.07
C GLN A 47 13.28 9.42 9.72
N LEU A 48 14.06 8.63 10.46
CA LEU A 48 14.12 7.18 10.28
C LEU A 48 12.77 6.52 10.54
N LYS A 49 12.04 6.95 11.58
CA LYS A 49 10.73 6.41 11.92
C LYS A 49 9.72 6.65 10.81
N GLU A 50 9.65 7.85 10.24
CA GLU A 50 8.75 8.17 9.12
C GLU A 50 9.08 7.32 7.87
N LYS A 51 10.35 7.19 7.53
CA LYS A 51 10.77 6.28 6.46
C LYS A 51 10.32 4.84 6.71
N GLN A 52 10.55 4.32 7.91
CA GLN A 52 10.15 2.96 8.28
C GLN A 52 8.62 2.79 8.28
N LYS A 53 7.86 3.84 8.62
CA LYS A 53 6.40 3.85 8.58
C LYS A 53 5.91 3.57 7.16
N VAL A 54 6.30 4.39 6.19
CA VAL A 54 5.88 4.23 4.78
C VAL A 54 6.35 2.88 4.24
N LYS A 55 7.62 2.54 4.42
CA LYS A 55 8.18 1.27 3.97
C LYS A 55 7.42 0.06 4.51
N PHE A 56 6.97 0.10 5.76
CA PHE A 56 6.22 -0.97 6.39
C PHE A 56 4.79 -1.07 5.86
N ILE A 57 4.09 0.05 5.68
CA ILE A 57 2.73 0.09 5.14
C ILE A 57 2.67 -0.62 3.78
N TYR A 58 3.58 -0.28 2.87
CA TYR A 58 3.63 -0.90 1.53
C TYR A 58 4.39 -2.23 1.48
N GLY A 59 5.00 -2.65 2.60
CA GLY A 59 5.76 -3.90 2.69
C GLY A 59 6.98 -3.96 1.75
N VAL A 60 7.60 -2.81 1.47
CA VAL A 60 8.75 -2.68 0.57
C VAL A 60 10.05 -2.80 1.33
N LEU A 61 11.08 -3.41 0.73
CA LEU A 61 12.44 -3.49 1.28
C LEU A 61 13.24 -2.22 1.00
N GLU A 62 14.32 -2.00 1.77
CA GLU A 62 15.10 -0.76 1.72
C GLU A 62 15.58 -0.41 0.31
N LYS A 63 16.23 -1.34 -0.38
CA LYS A 63 16.75 -1.12 -1.74
C LYS A 63 15.66 -0.68 -2.71
N GLN A 64 14.48 -1.33 -2.64
CA GLN A 64 13.35 -0.99 -3.52
C GLN A 64 12.76 0.37 -3.17
N PHE A 65 12.71 0.71 -1.89
CA PHE A 65 12.21 2.00 -1.43
C PHE A 65 13.14 3.14 -1.83
N HIS A 66 14.45 2.96 -1.66
CA HIS A 66 15.47 3.91 -2.13
C HIS A 66 15.42 4.11 -3.65
N ASN A 67 15.28 3.03 -4.43
CA ASN A 67 15.11 3.16 -5.88
C ASN A 67 13.83 3.92 -6.27
N ALA A 68 12.76 3.82 -5.47
CA ALA A 68 11.55 4.60 -5.69
C ALA A 68 11.77 6.07 -5.32
N TYR A 69 12.56 6.36 -4.28
CA TYR A 69 12.95 7.71 -3.92
C TYR A 69 13.73 8.39 -5.05
N LEU A 70 14.75 7.73 -5.61
CA LEU A 70 15.52 8.27 -6.75
C LEU A 70 14.63 8.58 -7.97
N LYS A 71 13.64 7.72 -8.23
CA LYS A 71 12.66 7.98 -9.29
C LYS A 71 11.73 9.15 -8.97
N ALA A 72 11.40 9.35 -7.70
CA ALA A 72 10.57 10.46 -7.25
C ALA A 72 11.32 11.79 -7.34
N GLU A 73 12.59 11.79 -6.99
CA GLU A 73 13.50 12.94 -7.07
C GLU A 73 13.70 13.42 -8.51
N ALA A 74 13.81 12.48 -9.46
CA ALA A 74 13.94 12.79 -10.89
C ALA A 74 12.65 13.34 -11.54
N ARG A 75 11.50 13.33 -10.82
CA ARG A 75 10.24 13.88 -11.33
C ARG A 75 10.08 15.35 -10.92
N PRO A 76 9.45 16.18 -11.77
CA PRO A 76 9.11 17.55 -11.40
C PRO A 76 8.12 17.57 -10.22
N GLY A 77 8.20 18.61 -9.39
CA GLY A 77 7.34 18.80 -8.23
C GLY A 77 7.98 18.39 -6.90
N LYS A 78 7.16 18.15 -5.88
CA LYS A 78 7.65 17.79 -4.55
C LYS A 78 8.03 16.32 -4.47
N THR A 79 9.29 16.03 -4.19
CA THR A 79 9.84 14.66 -4.10
C THR A 79 9.06 13.76 -3.16
N GLY A 80 8.62 14.27 -2.00
CA GLY A 80 7.84 13.50 -1.03
C GLY A 80 6.47 13.06 -1.57
N GLU A 81 5.74 13.97 -2.22
CA GLU A 81 4.46 13.66 -2.85
C GLU A 81 4.64 12.66 -4.01
N ASN A 82 5.65 12.88 -4.86
CA ASN A 82 6.00 11.96 -5.95
C ASN A 82 6.34 10.55 -5.43
N LEU A 83 7.05 10.45 -4.30
CA LEU A 83 7.38 9.17 -3.67
C LEU A 83 6.12 8.43 -3.23
N LEU A 84 5.20 9.12 -2.56
CA LEU A 84 3.94 8.54 -2.10
C LEU A 84 3.08 8.12 -3.30
N GLN A 85 3.01 8.92 -4.35
CA GLN A 85 2.33 8.58 -5.60
C GLN A 85 2.89 7.31 -6.23
N ILE A 86 4.22 7.17 -6.31
CA ILE A 86 4.88 5.96 -6.81
C ILE A 86 4.53 4.74 -5.93
N MET A 87 4.42 4.91 -4.61
CA MET A 87 4.03 3.82 -3.71
C MET A 87 2.57 3.43 -3.89
N GLU A 88 1.66 4.39 -4.06
CA GLU A 88 0.24 4.13 -4.29
C GLU A 88 -0.02 3.48 -5.66
N CYS A 89 0.67 3.91 -6.72
CA CYS A 89 0.52 3.36 -8.06
C CYS A 89 1.08 1.93 -8.27
N ARG A 90 1.58 1.27 -7.23
CA ARG A 90 2.02 -0.12 -7.34
C ARG A 90 0.83 -1.05 -7.50
N LEU A 91 0.93 -2.02 -8.41
CA LEU A 91 -0.16 -2.97 -8.68
C LEU A 91 -0.61 -3.74 -7.43
N ASP A 92 0.33 -4.15 -6.55
CA ASP A 92 -0.03 -4.83 -5.30
C ASP A 92 -0.86 -3.93 -4.37
N ASN A 93 -0.58 -2.63 -4.32
CA ASN A 93 -1.37 -1.69 -3.56
C ASN A 93 -2.71 -1.37 -4.22
N VAL A 94 -2.75 -1.20 -5.54
CA VAL A 94 -4.00 -0.94 -6.28
C VAL A 94 -4.98 -2.10 -6.13
N VAL A 95 -4.51 -3.33 -6.22
CA VAL A 95 -5.33 -4.55 -5.97
C VAL A 95 -5.92 -4.55 -4.55
N PHE A 96 -5.14 -4.11 -3.54
CA PHE A 96 -5.63 -3.94 -2.18
C PHE A 96 -6.68 -2.81 -2.09
N ARG A 97 -6.41 -1.64 -2.67
CA ARG A 97 -7.31 -0.49 -2.66
C ARG A 97 -8.63 -0.76 -3.38
N LEU A 98 -8.62 -1.53 -4.46
CA LEU A 98 -9.82 -2.00 -5.17
C LEU A 98 -10.61 -3.05 -4.37
N GLY A 99 -10.09 -3.52 -3.23
CA GLY A 99 -10.77 -4.50 -2.39
C GLY A 99 -10.73 -5.92 -2.93
N PHE A 100 -9.86 -6.25 -3.89
CA PHE A 100 -9.66 -7.63 -4.35
C PHE A 100 -8.87 -8.49 -3.36
N ALA A 101 -8.25 -7.88 -2.36
CA ALA A 101 -7.53 -8.55 -1.29
C ALA A 101 -7.77 -7.84 0.05
N GLN A 102 -7.81 -8.60 1.14
CA GLN A 102 -8.02 -8.06 2.48
C GLN A 102 -6.80 -7.29 3.02
N THR A 103 -5.60 -7.63 2.58
CA THR A 103 -4.36 -6.99 3.03
C THR A 103 -3.40 -6.77 1.87
N ARG A 104 -2.48 -5.81 2.00
CA ARG A 104 -1.43 -5.60 0.99
C ARG A 104 -0.51 -6.81 0.81
N ARG A 105 -0.31 -7.64 1.85
CA ARG A 105 0.46 -8.89 1.74
C ARG A 105 -0.27 -9.92 0.89
N ASP A 106 -1.56 -10.03 1.08
CA ASP A 106 -2.43 -10.90 0.31
C ASP A 106 -2.49 -10.44 -1.15
N ALA A 107 -2.71 -9.15 -1.39
CA ALA A 107 -2.67 -8.55 -2.73
C ALA A 107 -1.36 -8.87 -3.46
N ARG A 108 -0.22 -8.71 -2.80
CA ARG A 108 1.09 -9.05 -3.37
C ARG A 108 1.19 -10.52 -3.75
N GLN A 109 0.67 -11.42 -2.94
CA GLN A 109 0.67 -12.85 -3.22
C GLN A 109 -0.18 -13.14 -4.45
N LEU A 110 -1.39 -12.59 -4.52
CA LEU A 110 -2.29 -12.78 -5.67
C LEU A 110 -1.70 -12.25 -6.97
N VAL A 111 -1.08 -11.07 -6.95
CA VAL A 111 -0.37 -10.53 -8.11
C VAL A 111 0.79 -11.43 -8.53
N SER A 112 1.61 -11.87 -7.58
CA SER A 112 2.75 -12.77 -7.87
C SER A 112 2.31 -14.11 -8.46
N HIS A 113 1.12 -14.59 -8.10
CA HIS A 113 0.50 -15.79 -8.67
C HIS A 113 -0.23 -15.52 -10.01
N ALA A 114 -0.11 -14.30 -10.53
CA ALA A 114 -0.64 -13.90 -11.83
C ALA A 114 -2.17 -14.04 -11.96
N HIS A 115 -2.90 -13.71 -10.91
CA HIS A 115 -4.37 -13.70 -10.92
C HIS A 115 -4.97 -12.46 -11.60
N PHE A 116 -4.15 -11.46 -11.97
CA PHE A 116 -4.61 -10.20 -12.54
C PHE A 116 -4.08 -9.95 -13.95
N THR A 117 -4.88 -9.21 -14.69
CA THR A 117 -4.50 -8.60 -15.96
C THR A 117 -4.56 -7.07 -15.85
N VAL A 118 -3.72 -6.39 -16.59
CA VAL A 118 -3.75 -4.95 -16.80
C VAL A 118 -3.93 -4.70 -18.29
N ASN A 119 -5.01 -4.03 -18.67
CA ASN A 119 -5.40 -3.82 -20.08
C ASN A 119 -5.40 -5.14 -20.87
N GLY A 120 -5.98 -6.19 -20.29
CA GLY A 120 -6.05 -7.53 -20.90
C GLY A 120 -4.75 -8.34 -20.85
N LYS A 121 -3.62 -7.74 -20.49
CA LYS A 121 -2.32 -8.43 -20.44
C LYS A 121 -2.04 -8.96 -19.03
N LYS A 122 -1.63 -10.23 -18.93
CA LYS A 122 -1.25 -10.88 -17.68
C LYS A 122 -0.05 -10.18 -17.04
N VAL A 123 -0.17 -9.78 -15.77
CA VAL A 123 0.91 -9.16 -15.01
C VAL A 123 1.12 -9.91 -13.69
N ASN A 124 2.36 -10.33 -13.40
CA ASN A 124 2.76 -11.02 -12.18
C ASN A 124 3.80 -10.24 -11.36
N ILE A 125 4.00 -8.96 -11.67
CA ILE A 125 5.00 -8.10 -11.03
C ILE A 125 4.28 -7.16 -10.05
N PRO A 126 4.41 -7.36 -8.71
CA PRO A 126 3.75 -6.52 -7.71
C PRO A 126 4.16 -5.04 -7.75
N SER A 127 5.37 -4.75 -8.23
CA SER A 127 5.90 -3.38 -8.35
C SER A 127 5.56 -2.72 -9.69
N TYR A 128 4.73 -3.36 -10.53
CA TYR A 128 4.24 -2.74 -11.76
C TYR A 128 3.57 -1.41 -11.44
N GLN A 129 3.90 -0.36 -12.19
CA GLN A 129 3.34 0.98 -11.99
C GLN A 129 2.14 1.15 -12.91
N VAL A 130 0.97 1.28 -12.31
CA VAL A 130 -0.25 1.58 -13.05
C VAL A 130 -0.31 3.06 -13.43
N LYS A 131 -1.02 3.36 -14.50
CA LYS A 131 -1.23 4.71 -15.05
C LYS A 131 -2.71 5.05 -15.03
N ALA A 132 -3.03 6.33 -15.13
CA ALA A 132 -4.41 6.76 -15.37
C ALA A 132 -4.95 6.13 -16.68
N GLY A 133 -6.18 5.64 -16.63
CA GLY A 133 -6.82 4.90 -17.71
C GLY A 133 -6.57 3.38 -17.70
N ASP A 134 -5.65 2.88 -16.87
CA ASP A 134 -5.42 1.43 -16.80
C ASP A 134 -6.61 0.69 -16.20
N VAL A 135 -6.94 -0.44 -16.80
CA VAL A 135 -8.01 -1.35 -16.39
C VAL A 135 -7.38 -2.58 -15.75
N ILE A 136 -7.70 -2.82 -14.48
CA ILE A 136 -7.23 -3.98 -13.71
C ILE A 136 -8.37 -4.97 -13.56
N GLU A 137 -8.18 -6.20 -14.01
CA GLU A 137 -9.19 -7.25 -13.95
C GLU A 137 -8.65 -8.52 -13.34
N VAL A 138 -9.50 -9.28 -12.66
CA VAL A 138 -9.19 -10.65 -12.27
C VAL A 138 -9.24 -11.51 -13.53
N ARG A 139 -8.18 -12.28 -13.75
CA ARG A 139 -8.03 -13.19 -14.88
C ARG A 139 -9.17 -14.19 -14.94
N GLU A 140 -9.73 -14.47 -16.12
CA GLU A 140 -10.89 -15.33 -16.32
C GLU A 140 -10.73 -16.70 -15.65
N SER A 141 -9.59 -17.36 -15.85
CA SER A 141 -9.29 -18.66 -15.21
C SER A 141 -9.21 -18.62 -13.67
N SER A 142 -9.22 -17.44 -13.07
CA SER A 142 -9.16 -17.26 -11.60
C SER A 142 -10.49 -16.86 -10.99
N ARG A 143 -11.46 -16.41 -11.80
CA ARG A 143 -12.76 -15.91 -11.32
C ARG A 143 -13.59 -16.96 -10.58
N SER A 144 -13.45 -18.23 -10.99
CA SER A 144 -14.16 -19.38 -10.37
C SER A 144 -13.62 -19.76 -8.99
N SER A 145 -12.48 -19.21 -8.56
CA SER A 145 -11.92 -19.53 -7.25
C SER A 145 -12.83 -19.00 -6.12
N ALA A 146 -12.99 -19.77 -5.05
CA ALA A 146 -13.83 -19.41 -3.89
C ALA A 146 -13.50 -18.02 -3.31
N LYS A 147 -12.27 -17.55 -3.46
CA LYS A 147 -11.84 -16.24 -2.99
C LYS A 147 -12.47 -15.11 -3.81
N PHE A 148 -12.39 -15.18 -5.13
CA PHE A 148 -12.93 -14.14 -6.00
C PHE A 148 -14.45 -14.24 -6.15
N ALA A 149 -15.03 -15.43 -6.07
CA ALA A 149 -16.48 -15.63 -6.04
C ALA A 149 -17.15 -14.86 -4.88
N LYS A 150 -16.54 -14.83 -3.70
CA LYS A 150 -17.02 -14.05 -2.55
C LYS A 150 -17.00 -12.53 -2.76
N LEU A 151 -16.23 -12.02 -3.70
CA LEU A 151 -16.16 -10.58 -4.00
C LEU A 151 -17.25 -10.09 -4.97
N VAL A 152 -17.98 -11.02 -5.57
CA VAL A 152 -19.06 -10.75 -6.53
C VAL A 152 -20.42 -11.07 -5.94
N GLY A 153 -20.48 -11.94 -4.91
CA GLY A 153 -21.71 -12.37 -4.26
C GLY A 153 -22.43 -11.29 -3.45
N PRO A 154 -23.64 -11.54 -2.97
CA PRO A 154 -24.44 -10.60 -2.18
C PRO A 154 -23.79 -10.21 -0.84
N GLU A 155 -22.89 -11.02 -0.34
CA GLU A 155 -22.10 -10.78 0.87
C GLU A 155 -20.74 -10.09 0.57
N ALA A 156 -20.57 -9.52 -0.63
CA ALA A 156 -19.34 -8.85 -1.00
C ALA A 156 -19.04 -7.69 -0.05
N PRO A 157 -17.83 -7.60 0.49
CA PRO A 157 -17.48 -6.53 1.41
C PRO A 157 -17.53 -5.16 0.69
N VAL A 158 -18.26 -4.23 1.26
CA VAL A 158 -18.24 -2.84 0.80
C VAL A 158 -16.89 -2.23 1.16
N VAL A 159 -16.13 -1.84 0.16
CA VAL A 159 -14.83 -1.20 0.32
C VAL A 159 -14.95 0.28 -0.03
N ALA A 160 -14.52 1.15 0.89
CA ALA A 160 -14.39 2.56 0.58
C ALA A 160 -13.26 2.76 -0.43
N LEU A 161 -13.60 3.11 -1.66
CA LEU A 161 -12.64 3.37 -2.72
C LEU A 161 -12.10 4.80 -2.62
N PRO A 162 -10.80 5.01 -2.79
CA PRO A 162 -10.24 6.34 -2.94
C PRO A 162 -10.69 6.97 -4.26
N SER A 163 -10.70 8.31 -4.33
CA SER A 163 -11.26 9.08 -5.46
C SER A 163 -10.62 8.80 -6.83
N TRP A 164 -9.40 8.28 -6.83
CA TRP A 164 -8.62 7.97 -8.03
C TRP A 164 -8.85 6.56 -8.61
N LEU A 165 -9.65 5.73 -7.91
CA LEU A 165 -10.02 4.39 -8.35
C LEU A 165 -11.54 4.26 -8.51
N ASN A 166 -11.96 3.53 -9.52
CA ASN A 166 -13.36 3.17 -9.72
C ASN A 166 -13.49 1.65 -9.86
N ARG A 167 -14.49 1.08 -9.21
CA ARG A 167 -14.87 -0.33 -9.33
C ARG A 167 -16.38 -0.42 -9.34
N GLU A 168 -16.93 -1.02 -10.35
CA GLU A 168 -18.35 -1.34 -10.40
C GLU A 168 -18.69 -2.44 -9.38
N ALA A 169 -19.73 -2.22 -8.59
CA ALA A 169 -20.20 -3.20 -7.62
C ALA A 169 -20.52 -4.53 -8.32
N GLY A 170 -20.15 -5.64 -7.66
CA GLY A 170 -20.37 -6.97 -8.23
C GLY A 170 -19.45 -7.36 -9.38
N THR A 171 -18.50 -6.52 -9.77
CA THR A 171 -17.53 -6.85 -10.82
C THR A 171 -16.14 -7.13 -10.24
N LEU A 172 -15.37 -7.89 -11.01
CA LEU A 172 -13.93 -8.14 -10.74
C LEU A 172 -13.03 -7.28 -11.60
N LYS A 173 -13.53 -6.07 -11.94
CA LYS A 173 -12.87 -5.08 -12.77
C LYS A 173 -12.78 -3.76 -12.03
N GLY A 174 -11.62 -3.12 -12.08
CA GLY A 174 -11.37 -1.79 -11.55
C GLY A 174 -10.62 -0.93 -12.55
N VAL A 175 -10.83 0.37 -12.48
CA VAL A 175 -10.23 1.35 -13.39
C VAL A 175 -9.50 2.41 -12.58
N VAL A 176 -8.32 2.80 -13.03
CA VAL A 176 -7.57 3.94 -12.50
C VAL A 176 -8.05 5.19 -13.22
N THR A 177 -8.80 6.06 -12.57
CA THR A 177 -9.38 7.27 -13.20
C THR A 177 -8.37 8.40 -13.33
N LYS A 178 -7.59 8.63 -12.27
CA LYS A 178 -6.53 9.64 -12.22
C LYS A 178 -5.33 9.10 -11.41
N LEU A 179 -4.24 9.83 -11.38
CA LEU A 179 -3.14 9.51 -10.47
C LEU A 179 -3.50 9.94 -9.03
N PRO A 180 -3.06 9.18 -8.00
CA PRO A 180 -3.34 9.53 -6.61
C PRO A 180 -2.66 10.83 -6.22
N GLU A 181 -3.40 11.66 -5.47
CA GLU A 181 -2.91 12.88 -4.85
C GLU A 181 -2.59 12.65 -3.36
N ARG A 182 -1.96 13.63 -2.71
CA ARG A 182 -1.66 13.55 -1.28
C ARG A 182 -2.91 13.38 -0.40
N SER A 183 -4.02 14.02 -0.81
CA SER A 183 -5.33 13.95 -0.15
C SER A 183 -5.98 12.56 -0.20
N ASP A 184 -5.62 11.74 -1.18
CA ASP A 184 -6.15 10.38 -1.33
C ASP A 184 -5.49 9.35 -0.38
N ILE A 185 -4.46 9.78 0.35
CA ILE A 185 -3.70 8.90 1.26
C ILE A 185 -4.29 8.98 2.66
N ASP A 186 -4.81 7.86 3.14
CA ASP A 186 -5.60 7.68 4.36
C ASP A 186 -4.79 7.53 5.66
N TYR A 187 -3.51 7.87 5.64
CA TYR A 187 -2.65 7.83 6.82
C TYR A 187 -1.72 9.05 6.89
N GLU A 188 -1.42 9.45 8.12
CA GLU A 188 -0.49 10.55 8.35
C GLU A 188 0.96 10.11 8.18
N VAL A 189 1.68 10.87 7.38
CA VAL A 189 3.13 10.74 7.20
C VAL A 189 3.75 12.11 6.93
N ALA A 190 4.90 12.34 7.53
CA ALA A 190 5.71 13.54 7.29
C ALA A 190 6.74 13.22 6.20
N GLU A 191 6.33 13.32 4.94
CA GLU A 191 7.15 12.97 3.78
C GLU A 191 8.41 13.81 3.65
N HIS A 192 8.40 15.06 4.12
CA HIS A 192 9.58 15.94 4.15
C HIS A 192 10.73 15.35 4.97
N LEU A 193 10.41 14.69 6.11
CA LEU A 193 11.43 14.02 6.93
C LEU A 193 12.10 12.85 6.20
N ILE A 194 11.38 12.21 5.29
CA ILE A 194 11.95 11.13 4.47
C ILE A 194 12.92 11.71 3.44
N VAL A 195 12.55 12.83 2.81
CA VAL A 195 13.41 13.54 1.86
C VAL A 195 14.68 14.01 2.56
N GLU A 196 14.57 14.67 3.71
CA GLU A 196 15.73 15.12 4.50
C GLU A 196 16.66 13.97 4.90
N LEU A 197 16.12 12.79 5.21
CA LEU A 197 16.92 11.62 5.57
C LEU A 197 17.79 11.13 4.40
N TYR A 198 17.26 11.19 3.18
CA TYR A 198 17.98 10.71 1.99
C TYR A 198 18.85 11.78 1.33
N SER A 199 18.63 13.05 1.62
CA SER A 199 19.46 14.16 1.13
C SER A 199 20.74 14.40 1.95
N LYS A 200 20.89 13.70 3.06
CA LYS A 200 22.13 13.65 3.88
C LYS A 200 23.06 12.56 3.34
#